data_4eff5d562b161f02e6b3ec43e84f78c6
#
_entry.id   4eff5d562b161f02e6b3ec43e84f78c6
#
_cell.length_a   1.000
_cell.length_b   1.000
_cell.length_c   1.000
_cell.angle_alpha   90.00
_cell.angle_beta   90.00
_cell.angle_gamma   90.00
#
_symmetry.space_group_name_H-M   'P 1'
#
loop_
_entity.id
_entity.type
_entity.pdbx_description
1 polymer ?
#
loop_
_entity_poly.entity_id
_entity_poly.type
_entity_poly.pdbx_seq_one_letter_code
_entity_poly.pdbx_strand_id
1 'polypeptide(L)'
;MIDIQTSDRYRSRSANPVLSIERQTPSASHSLAYLAGDFSCAVVSIRNKEREEFSYQLKEHRFCYNLSGGTRETIIINNGRQDFRGADEPGMLTVLPSGSDRRSVLFGSDLRILRFEMCADSFAARAQRAFRSQKQLPIMPMDNSCHSRLAQLAKEMARSLVCGAETIHFEFLAETLVHSVLTASGHRKKPDSVWGLQPRALTRVVDYVYAHLDRRIRLNELAAEAGLAPSPFIRALRASTGRTPGQLVRDIRMDRAKSMLRDDQHSVSQIFVALGYATHSQFSAAFRKAVAVTPSDYRKRYRT
;
A
#
# COMPACT_ATOMS: atom_id res chain seq x y z
N MET A 1 -7.65 -3.38 30.95
CA MET A 1 -7.34 -4.40 29.92
C MET A 1 -8.39 -4.24 28.85
N ILE A 2 -8.03 -3.66 27.72
CA ILE A 2 -8.96 -3.46 26.59
C ILE A 2 -8.54 -4.47 25.54
N ASP A 3 -9.41 -5.46 25.32
CA ASP A 3 -9.24 -6.49 24.30
C ASP A 3 -9.66 -5.89 22.94
N ILE A 4 -8.70 -5.59 22.09
CA ILE A 4 -8.95 -5.05 20.75
C ILE A 4 -9.17 -6.22 19.81
N GLN A 5 -10.37 -6.77 19.80
CA GLN A 5 -10.81 -7.68 18.74
C GLN A 5 -11.04 -6.86 17.45
N THR A 6 -10.05 -6.86 16.60
CA THR A 6 -10.09 -6.28 15.26
C THR A 6 -10.37 -7.38 14.25
N SER A 7 -11.59 -7.61 13.80
CA SER A 7 -11.75 -8.13 12.43
C SER A 7 -13.17 -8.30 11.87
N ASP A 8 -14.27 -8.27 12.64
CA ASP A 8 -15.52 -8.86 12.09
C ASP A 8 -16.55 -7.92 11.46
N ARG A 9 -16.25 -6.64 11.16
CA ARG A 9 -17.28 -5.73 10.61
C ARG A 9 -16.99 -5.02 9.30
N TYR A 10 -15.96 -5.40 8.53
CA TYR A 10 -15.67 -4.74 7.25
C TYR A 10 -15.66 -5.70 6.05
N ARG A 11 -16.79 -6.37 5.82
CA ARG A 11 -17.13 -6.92 4.51
C ARG A 11 -18.24 -6.09 3.89
N SER A 12 -17.97 -4.87 3.47
CA SER A 12 -18.85 -4.19 2.54
C SER A 12 -18.12 -4.06 1.20
N ARG A 13 -18.68 -4.68 0.19
CA ARG A 13 -18.29 -4.56 -1.21
C ARG A 13 -18.64 -3.14 -1.69
N SER A 14 -17.79 -2.15 -1.45
CA SER A 14 -17.91 -0.87 -2.11
C SER A 14 -16.57 -0.45 -2.70
N ALA A 15 -16.63 -0.02 -3.96
CA ALA A 15 -15.50 0.27 -4.83
C ALA A 15 -14.77 1.59 -4.50
N ASN A 16 -14.71 2.01 -3.26
CA ASN A 16 -14.03 3.22 -2.85
C ASN A 16 -13.02 2.93 -1.73
N PRO A 17 -11.71 2.90 -2.04
CA PRO A 17 -10.70 2.41 -1.11
C PRO A 17 -10.24 3.42 -0.06
N VAL A 18 -10.65 4.68 -0.12
CA VAL A 18 -10.24 5.69 0.87
C VAL A 18 -11.44 6.08 1.72
N LEU A 19 -11.49 5.57 2.94
CA LEU A 19 -12.50 5.92 3.93
C LEU A 19 -11.82 6.63 5.10
N SER A 20 -12.35 7.78 5.49
CA SER A 20 -12.09 8.35 6.81
C SER A 20 -12.83 7.50 7.84
N ILE A 21 -12.12 6.59 8.50
CA ILE A 21 -12.71 5.74 9.54
C ILE A 21 -12.27 6.27 10.89
N GLU A 22 -13.20 6.90 11.59
CA GLU A 22 -13.07 7.15 13.01
C GLU A 22 -13.42 5.88 13.80
N ARG A 23 -12.41 5.16 14.26
CA ARG A 23 -12.53 4.24 15.39
C ARG A 23 -11.72 4.78 16.53
N GLN A 24 -12.38 5.20 17.54
CA GLN A 24 -11.79 5.67 18.79
C GLN A 24 -11.57 4.49 19.72
N THR A 25 -10.30 4.09 19.90
CA THR A 25 -9.84 3.73 21.24
C THR A 25 -9.61 5.04 22.01
N PRO A 26 -9.67 5.12 23.34
CA PRO A 26 -9.61 6.39 24.07
C PRO A 26 -8.41 7.28 23.72
N SER A 27 -7.36 6.74 23.11
CA SER A 27 -6.12 7.44 22.77
C SER A 27 -5.65 7.29 21.32
N ALA A 28 -6.25 6.39 20.52
CA ALA A 28 -5.86 6.19 19.12
C ALA A 28 -6.95 6.61 18.15
N SER A 29 -6.64 7.51 17.23
CA SER A 29 -7.52 7.93 16.14
C SER A 29 -6.92 7.60 14.77
N HIS A 30 -7.73 7.12 13.83
CA HIS A 30 -7.33 6.95 12.45
C HIS A 30 -7.65 8.22 11.68
N SER A 31 -6.66 8.79 11.00
CA SER A 31 -6.86 10.01 10.20
C SER A 31 -7.08 9.73 8.71
N LEU A 32 -6.48 8.69 8.18
CA LEU A 32 -6.57 8.26 6.77
C LEU A 32 -6.39 6.75 6.70
N ALA A 33 -7.21 6.07 5.92
CA ALA A 33 -7.08 4.63 5.71
C ALA A 33 -7.38 4.22 4.27
N TYR A 34 -6.65 3.23 3.79
CA TYR A 34 -6.92 2.47 2.57
C TYR A 34 -7.24 1.04 2.96
N LEU A 35 -8.31 0.48 2.41
CA LEU A 35 -8.74 -0.89 2.66
C LEU A 35 -8.85 -1.64 1.33
N ALA A 36 -8.10 -2.71 1.18
CA ALA A 36 -8.29 -3.72 0.14
C ALA A 36 -8.83 -5.00 0.79
N GLY A 37 -9.23 -5.97 -0.04
CA GLY A 37 -9.80 -7.22 0.49
C GLY A 37 -8.83 -8.06 1.34
N ASP A 38 -7.52 -7.89 1.15
CA ASP A 38 -6.46 -8.71 1.72
C ASP A 38 -5.38 -7.93 2.49
N PHE A 39 -5.42 -6.59 2.43
CA PHE A 39 -4.55 -5.74 3.24
C PHE A 39 -5.21 -4.39 3.56
N SER A 40 -4.68 -3.72 4.58
CA SER A 40 -5.05 -2.36 4.94
C SER A 40 -3.81 -1.51 5.19
N CYS A 41 -3.95 -0.20 4.96
CA CYS A 41 -2.91 0.78 5.23
C CYS A 41 -3.55 2.02 5.86
N ALA A 42 -3.10 2.45 7.03
CA ALA A 42 -3.69 3.56 7.75
C ALA A 42 -2.63 4.43 8.44
N VAL A 43 -2.91 5.72 8.56
CA VAL A 43 -2.19 6.60 9.49
C VAL A 43 -2.98 6.67 10.78
N VAL A 44 -2.32 6.29 11.87
CA VAL A 44 -2.87 6.23 13.22
C VAL A 44 -2.15 7.25 14.10
N SER A 45 -2.90 8.05 14.84
CA SER A 45 -2.36 8.94 15.88
C SER A 45 -2.67 8.37 17.25
N ILE A 46 -1.68 8.29 18.12
CA ILE A 46 -1.80 7.83 19.50
C ILE A 46 -1.34 8.97 20.40
N ARG A 47 -2.24 9.48 21.23
CA ARG A 47 -1.94 10.59 22.17
C ARG A 47 -2.36 10.23 23.55
N ASN A 48 -1.38 10.11 24.43
CA ASN A 48 -1.61 9.91 25.86
C ASN A 48 -0.52 10.59 26.69
N LYS A 49 -0.90 11.29 27.76
CA LYS A 49 0.04 12.02 28.62
C LYS A 49 0.69 11.12 29.69
N GLU A 50 0.03 10.04 30.06
CA GLU A 50 0.46 9.18 31.17
C GLU A 50 0.97 7.81 30.68
N ARG A 51 0.26 6.77 31.00
CA ARG A 51 0.58 5.38 30.67
C ARG A 51 -0.58 4.76 29.91
N GLU A 52 -0.26 4.10 28.82
CA GLU A 52 -1.23 3.34 28.03
C GLU A 52 -0.69 1.95 27.73
N GLU A 53 -1.58 0.97 27.75
CA GLU A 53 -1.24 -0.42 27.55
C GLU A 53 -2.12 -1.05 26.49
N PHE A 54 -1.50 -1.68 25.53
CA PHE A 54 -2.13 -2.43 24.44
C PHE A 54 -1.71 -3.89 24.54
N SER A 55 -2.69 -4.78 24.56
CA SER A 55 -2.46 -6.23 24.42
C SER A 55 -3.29 -6.74 23.26
N TYR A 56 -2.66 -7.48 22.36
CA TYR A 56 -3.32 -8.05 21.18
C TYR A 56 -2.62 -9.29 20.67
N GLN A 57 -3.41 -10.22 20.18
CA GLN A 57 -2.95 -11.36 19.39
C GLN A 57 -3.21 -11.06 17.93
N LEU A 58 -2.15 -11.02 17.12
CA LEU A 58 -2.24 -10.63 15.72
C LEU A 58 -2.79 -11.77 14.87
N LYS A 59 -3.88 -11.51 14.16
CA LYS A 59 -4.40 -12.42 13.11
C LYS A 59 -3.70 -12.20 11.78
N GLU A 60 -3.17 -11.00 11.55
CA GLU A 60 -2.53 -10.56 10.31
C GLU A 60 -1.07 -10.17 10.56
N HIS A 61 -0.25 -10.19 9.51
CA HIS A 61 1.07 -9.58 9.57
C HIS A 61 0.90 -8.07 9.68
N ARG A 62 1.64 -7.44 10.60
CA ARG A 62 1.58 -6.01 10.84
C ARG A 62 2.94 -5.36 10.65
N PHE A 63 2.94 -4.26 9.94
CA PHE A 63 4.07 -3.36 9.78
C PHE A 63 3.67 -1.98 10.33
N CYS A 64 4.47 -1.43 11.23
CA CYS A 64 4.29 -0.10 11.80
C CYS A 64 5.55 0.74 11.57
N TYR A 65 5.37 2.00 11.19
CA TYR A 65 6.45 2.96 11.02
C TYR A 65 6.10 4.28 11.69
N ASN A 66 6.97 4.76 12.57
CA ASN A 66 6.79 6.05 13.23
C ASN A 66 7.10 7.19 12.25
N LEU A 67 6.06 7.90 11.84
CA LEU A 67 6.14 9.05 10.92
C LEU A 67 6.61 10.30 11.65
N SER A 68 6.13 10.55 12.86
CA SER A 68 6.44 11.72 13.67
C SER A 68 6.03 11.52 15.12
N GLY A 69 6.62 12.32 16.00
CA GLY A 69 6.38 12.24 17.44
C GLY A 69 7.13 11.10 18.11
N GLY A 70 6.83 10.86 19.37
CA GLY A 70 7.54 9.86 20.15
C GLY A 70 6.87 9.50 21.46
N THR A 71 7.57 8.69 22.25
CA THR A 71 7.21 8.36 23.64
C THR A 71 8.35 8.74 24.57
N ARG A 72 8.04 8.95 25.83
CA ARG A 72 9.09 9.02 26.86
C ARG A 72 9.73 7.66 27.10
N GLU A 73 8.90 6.61 27.09
CA GLU A 73 9.34 5.24 27.20
C GLU A 73 8.30 4.32 26.56
N THR A 74 8.76 3.30 25.88
CA THR A 74 7.97 2.18 25.34
C THR A 74 8.55 0.88 25.85
N ILE A 75 7.71 0.01 26.39
CA ILE A 75 8.07 -1.35 26.75
C ILE A 75 7.30 -2.30 25.85
N ILE A 76 8.03 -3.21 25.19
CA ILE A 76 7.46 -4.21 24.29
C ILE A 76 7.72 -5.60 24.88
N ILE A 77 6.67 -6.37 25.00
CA ILE A 77 6.69 -7.75 25.45
C ILE A 77 6.04 -8.59 24.35
N ASN A 78 6.80 -9.49 23.73
CA ASN A 78 6.30 -10.45 22.76
C ASN A 78 6.38 -11.87 23.37
N ASN A 79 5.28 -12.61 23.28
CA ASN A 79 5.20 -13.98 23.80
C ASN A 79 5.73 -14.11 25.25
N GLY A 80 5.39 -13.13 26.10
CA GLY A 80 5.83 -13.09 27.51
C GLY A 80 7.26 -12.63 27.76
N ARG A 81 8.05 -12.36 26.71
CA ARG A 81 9.45 -11.88 26.83
C ARG A 81 9.52 -10.39 26.49
N GLN A 82 10.23 -9.63 27.34
CA GLN A 82 10.52 -8.23 27.03
C GLN A 82 11.60 -8.14 25.96
N ASP A 83 11.23 -7.64 24.77
CA ASP A 83 12.13 -7.54 23.62
C ASP A 83 12.64 -6.10 23.39
N PHE A 84 11.92 -5.10 23.90
CA PHE A 84 12.35 -3.70 23.76
C PHE A 84 11.98 -2.88 25.01
N ARG A 85 12.85 -1.95 25.39
CA ARG A 85 12.60 -0.88 26.34
C ARG A 85 13.40 0.35 25.94
N GLY A 86 12.73 1.46 25.65
CA GLY A 86 13.34 2.70 25.22
C GLY A 86 12.30 3.69 24.71
N ALA A 87 12.70 4.84 24.22
CA ALA A 87 11.82 5.79 23.57
C ALA A 87 11.48 5.33 22.14
N ASP A 88 10.25 5.58 21.69
CA ASP A 88 9.91 5.53 20.28
C ASP A 88 10.30 6.86 19.64
N GLU A 89 11.02 6.80 18.52
CA GLU A 89 11.47 7.97 17.77
C GLU A 89 11.00 7.93 16.32
N PRO A 90 10.86 9.09 15.66
CA PRO A 90 10.55 9.13 14.24
C PRO A 90 11.56 8.33 13.41
N GLY A 91 11.05 7.50 12.51
CA GLY A 91 11.90 6.65 11.68
C GLY A 91 12.04 5.21 12.17
N MET A 92 11.62 4.92 13.39
CA MET A 92 11.58 3.55 13.91
C MET A 92 10.46 2.74 13.27
N LEU A 93 10.72 1.47 13.04
CA LEU A 93 9.76 0.53 12.47
C LEU A 93 9.66 -0.75 13.30
N THR A 94 8.49 -1.34 13.23
CA THR A 94 8.17 -2.63 13.84
C THR A 94 7.52 -3.52 12.81
N VAL A 95 7.97 -4.77 12.72
CA VAL A 95 7.39 -5.82 11.86
C VAL A 95 6.98 -6.98 12.72
N LEU A 96 5.72 -7.34 12.68
CA LEU A 96 5.15 -8.40 13.50
C LEU A 96 4.50 -9.46 12.62
N PRO A 97 4.93 -10.71 12.70
CA PRO A 97 4.23 -11.83 12.08
C PRO A 97 2.82 -12.03 12.63
N SER A 98 1.93 -12.58 11.84
CA SER A 98 0.65 -13.12 12.33
C SER A 98 0.90 -14.20 13.38
N GLY A 99 0.01 -14.32 14.35
CA GLY A 99 0.16 -15.22 15.50
C GLY A 99 1.00 -14.65 16.65
N SER A 100 1.61 -13.47 16.48
CA SER A 100 2.35 -12.82 17.58
C SER A 100 1.39 -12.40 18.70
N ASP A 101 1.74 -12.77 19.94
CA ASP A 101 1.14 -12.22 21.15
C ASP A 101 2.00 -11.05 21.63
N ARG A 102 1.40 -9.86 21.61
CA ARG A 102 2.14 -8.62 21.94
C ARG A 102 1.44 -7.79 22.98
N ARG A 103 2.24 -7.35 23.93
CA ARG A 103 1.88 -6.32 24.91
C ARG A 103 2.82 -5.13 24.73
N SER A 104 2.25 -3.95 24.55
CA SER A 104 3.00 -2.69 24.43
C SER A 104 2.54 -1.75 25.54
N VAL A 105 3.48 -1.20 26.30
CA VAL A 105 3.21 -0.19 27.33
C VAL A 105 3.90 1.10 26.89
N LEU A 106 3.12 2.15 26.67
CA LEU A 106 3.59 3.46 26.23
C LEU A 106 3.47 4.47 27.39
N PHE A 107 4.50 5.28 27.57
CA PHE A 107 4.51 6.36 28.55
C PHE A 107 4.69 7.70 27.85
N GLY A 108 3.73 8.61 28.02
CA GLY A 108 3.76 9.95 27.47
C GLY A 108 3.88 9.93 25.95
N SER A 109 2.88 9.36 25.28
CA SER A 109 2.88 9.17 23.83
C SER A 109 2.24 10.35 23.09
N ASP A 110 2.92 10.82 22.04
CA ASP A 110 2.36 11.62 20.95
C ASP A 110 2.96 11.08 19.65
N LEU A 111 2.34 10.03 19.14
CA LEU A 111 2.82 9.26 18.00
C LEU A 111 1.89 9.42 16.81
N ARG A 112 2.48 9.53 15.63
CA ARG A 112 1.80 9.38 14.36
C ARG A 112 2.48 8.26 13.58
N ILE A 113 1.80 7.13 13.44
CA ILE A 113 2.35 5.93 12.82
C ILE A 113 1.62 5.56 11.53
N LEU A 114 2.35 5.12 10.54
CA LEU A 114 1.79 4.33 9.45
C LEU A 114 1.64 2.89 9.93
N ARG A 115 0.45 2.34 9.82
CA ARG A 115 0.16 0.93 10.09
C ARG A 115 -0.29 0.27 8.80
N PHE A 116 0.38 -0.81 8.43
CA PHE A 116 0.02 -1.68 7.32
C PHE A 116 -0.24 -3.08 7.87
N GLU A 117 -1.34 -3.69 7.45
CA GLU A 117 -1.74 -5.04 7.87
C GLU A 117 -2.10 -5.85 6.63
N MET A 118 -1.68 -7.12 6.61
CA MET A 118 -1.95 -8.04 5.51
C MET A 118 -2.24 -9.43 6.04
N CYS A 119 -3.25 -10.09 5.49
CA CYS A 119 -3.56 -11.46 5.87
C CYS A 119 -2.41 -12.41 5.50
N ALA A 120 -2.21 -13.45 6.32
CA ALA A 120 -1.08 -14.36 6.19
C ALA A 120 -1.03 -15.08 4.84
N ASP A 121 -2.19 -15.48 4.31
CA ASP A 121 -2.28 -16.19 3.03
C ASP A 121 -1.90 -15.28 1.85
N SER A 122 -2.34 -14.04 1.85
CA SER A 122 -1.96 -13.06 0.83
C SER A 122 -0.48 -12.68 0.89
N PHE A 123 0.06 -12.56 2.11
CA PHE A 123 1.50 -12.36 2.29
C PHE A 123 2.27 -13.55 1.72
N ALA A 124 1.89 -14.78 2.07
CA ALA A 124 2.54 -16.00 1.60
C ALA A 124 2.47 -16.12 0.06
N ALA A 125 1.31 -15.84 -0.54
CA ALA A 125 1.14 -15.86 -1.99
C ALA A 125 2.06 -14.83 -2.70
N ARG A 126 2.16 -13.60 -2.16
CA ARG A 126 3.07 -12.57 -2.68
C ARG A 126 4.54 -12.97 -2.48
N ALA A 127 4.88 -13.52 -1.32
CA ALA A 127 6.21 -14.00 -1.00
C ALA A 127 6.66 -15.13 -1.96
N GLN A 128 5.81 -16.10 -2.20
CA GLN A 128 6.07 -17.21 -3.14
C GLN A 128 6.31 -16.69 -4.56
N ARG A 129 5.50 -15.74 -5.03
CA ARG A 129 5.71 -15.09 -6.34
C ARG A 129 7.03 -14.32 -6.39
N ALA A 130 7.32 -13.50 -5.37
CA ALA A 130 8.51 -12.65 -5.32
C ALA A 130 9.81 -13.44 -5.24
N PHE A 131 9.84 -14.52 -4.46
CA PHE A 131 11.05 -15.34 -4.19
C PHE A 131 11.06 -16.68 -4.94
N ARG A 132 10.00 -17.00 -5.70
CA ARG A 132 9.83 -18.29 -6.41
C ARG A 132 10.05 -19.48 -5.49
N SER A 133 9.57 -19.39 -4.26
CA SER A 133 9.68 -20.44 -3.25
C SER A 133 8.35 -21.16 -3.12
N GLN A 134 8.39 -22.50 -3.11
CA GLN A 134 7.23 -23.31 -2.74
C GLN A 134 7.07 -23.44 -1.21
N LYS A 135 8.10 -23.02 -0.45
CA LYS A 135 8.09 -23.06 1.02
C LYS A 135 7.61 -21.72 1.57
N GLN A 136 6.91 -21.77 2.69
CA GLN A 136 6.66 -20.56 3.47
C GLN A 136 7.98 -19.91 3.89
N LEU A 137 8.07 -18.60 3.67
CA LEU A 137 9.23 -17.80 4.06
C LEU A 137 8.87 -17.08 5.38
N PRO A 138 9.51 -17.46 6.50
CA PRO A 138 9.21 -16.84 7.78
C PRO A 138 9.62 -15.36 7.80
N ILE A 139 8.78 -14.55 8.41
CA ILE A 139 9.10 -13.16 8.73
C ILE A 139 9.84 -13.14 10.06
N MET A 140 10.99 -12.50 10.09
CA MET A 140 11.67 -12.24 11.35
C MET A 140 11.04 -11.01 12.01
N PRO A 141 10.58 -11.10 13.26
CA PRO A 141 10.10 -9.95 14.01
C PRO A 141 11.17 -8.86 14.09
N MET A 142 10.75 -7.61 13.98
CA MET A 142 11.61 -6.45 14.15
C MET A 142 10.90 -5.48 15.10
N ASP A 143 11.56 -5.10 16.17
CA ASP A 143 11.03 -4.15 17.15
C ASP A 143 11.88 -2.89 17.17
N ASN A 144 11.22 -1.75 17.00
CA ASN A 144 11.80 -0.40 17.06
C ASN A 144 13.18 -0.31 16.38
N SER A 145 13.28 -0.80 15.17
CA SER A 145 14.50 -0.88 14.38
C SER A 145 14.54 0.19 13.29
N CYS A 146 15.75 0.54 12.83
CA CYS A 146 15.94 1.45 11.70
C CYS A 146 16.29 0.65 10.45
N HIS A 147 15.48 0.79 9.38
CA HIS A 147 15.72 0.14 8.11
C HIS A 147 15.38 1.08 6.95
N SER A 148 16.40 1.64 6.29
CA SER A 148 16.26 2.74 5.33
C SER A 148 15.28 2.47 4.19
N ARG A 149 15.29 1.25 3.62
CA ARG A 149 14.41 0.86 2.52
C ARG A 149 12.95 0.74 2.95
N LEU A 150 12.69 0.13 4.11
CA LEU A 150 11.34 0.02 4.67
C LEU A 150 10.81 1.38 5.09
N ALA A 151 11.68 2.25 5.62
CA ALA A 151 11.34 3.64 5.96
C ALA A 151 10.92 4.46 4.72
N GLN A 152 11.61 4.31 3.59
CA GLN A 152 11.24 4.97 2.34
C GLN A 152 9.86 4.51 1.85
N LEU A 153 9.59 3.20 1.88
CA LEU A 153 8.29 2.64 1.53
C LEU A 153 7.16 3.14 2.42
N ALA A 154 7.38 3.18 3.73
CA ALA A 154 6.39 3.69 4.67
C ALA A 154 6.04 5.17 4.42
N LYS A 155 7.05 5.99 4.15
CA LYS A 155 6.84 7.41 3.78
C LYS A 155 6.07 7.55 2.47
N GLU A 156 6.32 6.68 1.49
CA GLU A 156 5.59 6.67 0.22
C GLU A 156 4.13 6.25 0.42
N MET A 157 3.87 5.19 1.19
CA MET A 157 2.51 4.77 1.56
C MET A 157 1.75 5.89 2.27
N ALA A 158 2.38 6.58 3.22
CA ALA A 158 1.77 7.69 3.93
C ALA A 158 1.42 8.87 3.00
N ARG A 159 2.31 9.22 2.07
CA ARG A 159 2.03 10.23 1.03
C ARG A 159 0.89 9.82 0.12
N SER A 160 0.88 8.55 -0.30
CA SER A 160 -0.16 7.98 -1.17
C SER A 160 -1.55 8.04 -0.52
N LEU A 161 -1.64 7.83 0.79
CA LEU A 161 -2.88 8.01 1.55
C LEU A 161 -3.37 9.47 1.52
N VAL A 162 -2.46 10.43 1.69
CA VAL A 162 -2.80 11.87 1.67
C VAL A 162 -3.22 12.32 0.28
N CYS A 163 -2.53 11.85 -0.76
CA CYS A 163 -2.81 12.25 -2.15
C CYS A 163 -4.00 11.50 -2.77
N GLY A 164 -4.64 10.57 -2.03
CA GLY A 164 -5.74 9.77 -2.56
C GLY A 164 -5.29 8.84 -3.69
N ALA A 165 -4.07 8.29 -3.59
CA ALA A 165 -3.53 7.40 -4.58
C ALA A 165 -4.38 6.12 -4.73
N GLU A 166 -4.29 5.51 -5.87
CA GLU A 166 -5.22 4.51 -6.38
C GLU A 166 -4.83 3.08 -5.97
N THR A 167 -5.78 2.17 -6.10
CA THR A 167 -5.66 0.74 -5.76
C THR A 167 -4.39 0.10 -6.33
N ILE A 168 -4.05 0.39 -7.59
CA ILE A 168 -2.85 -0.16 -8.25
C ILE A 168 -1.56 0.27 -7.57
N HIS A 169 -1.50 1.52 -7.13
CA HIS A 169 -0.32 2.04 -6.45
C HIS A 169 -0.13 1.36 -5.09
N PHE A 170 -1.22 1.18 -4.32
CA PHE A 170 -1.16 0.46 -3.05
C PHE A 170 -0.84 -1.02 -3.22
N GLU A 171 -1.38 -1.69 -4.25
CA GLU A 171 -1.00 -3.07 -4.59
C GLU A 171 0.49 -3.20 -4.89
N PHE A 172 1.04 -2.25 -5.65
CA PHE A 172 2.47 -2.21 -5.92
C PHE A 172 3.31 -2.00 -4.65
N LEU A 173 2.90 -1.05 -3.80
CA LEU A 173 3.58 -0.79 -2.54
C LEU A 173 3.52 -2.00 -1.61
N ALA A 174 2.39 -2.73 -1.59
CA ALA A 174 2.23 -3.97 -0.83
C ALA A 174 3.17 -5.08 -1.32
N GLU A 175 3.27 -5.32 -2.63
CA GLU A 175 4.24 -6.28 -3.22
C GLU A 175 5.69 -5.91 -2.86
N THR A 176 6.00 -4.61 -2.95
CA THR A 176 7.35 -4.09 -2.63
C THR A 176 7.66 -4.21 -1.13
N LEU A 177 6.65 -4.01 -0.27
CA LEU A 177 6.79 -4.19 1.18
C LEU A 177 7.09 -5.64 1.53
N VAL A 178 6.32 -6.59 1.01
CA VAL A 178 6.52 -8.03 1.22
C VAL A 178 7.94 -8.43 0.83
N HIS A 179 8.39 -8.02 -0.36
CA HIS A 179 9.76 -8.29 -0.81
C HIS A 179 10.82 -7.68 0.13
N SER A 180 10.60 -6.45 0.59
CA SER A 180 11.56 -5.73 1.42
C SER A 180 11.63 -6.30 2.83
N VAL A 181 10.50 -6.69 3.42
CA VAL A 181 10.42 -7.35 4.73
C VAL A 181 11.15 -8.68 4.70
N LEU A 182 10.90 -9.51 3.69
CA LEU A 182 11.58 -10.81 3.57
C LEU A 182 13.09 -10.66 3.32
N THR A 183 13.50 -9.67 2.53
CA THR A 183 14.92 -9.38 2.33
C THR A 183 15.58 -8.93 3.64
N ALA A 184 14.91 -8.10 4.43
CA ALA A 184 15.37 -7.68 5.75
C ALA A 184 15.39 -8.85 6.75
N SER A 185 14.49 -9.81 6.60
CA SER A 185 14.47 -11.08 7.36
C SER A 185 15.58 -12.09 6.93
N GLY A 186 16.48 -11.69 6.04
CA GLY A 186 17.61 -12.51 5.61
C GLY A 186 17.33 -13.43 4.40
N HIS A 187 16.13 -13.38 3.84
CA HIS A 187 15.82 -14.16 2.65
C HIS A 187 16.49 -13.52 1.42
N ARG A 188 17.29 -14.31 0.73
CA ARG A 188 17.91 -13.89 -0.53
C ARG A 188 17.15 -14.50 -1.71
N LYS A 189 16.79 -13.65 -2.66
CA LYS A 189 16.32 -14.14 -3.96
C LYS A 189 17.44 -14.96 -4.59
N LYS A 190 17.15 -16.20 -4.99
CA LYS A 190 18.10 -16.97 -5.81
C LYS A 190 18.50 -16.15 -7.03
N PRO A 191 19.80 -16.05 -7.36
CA PRO A 191 20.29 -15.18 -8.44
C PRO A 191 19.97 -15.67 -9.86
N ASP A 192 18.97 -16.49 -10.04
CA ASP A 192 18.60 -16.98 -11.36
C ASP A 192 17.36 -16.27 -11.91
N SER A 193 17.63 -15.57 -12.99
CA SER A 193 16.71 -14.84 -13.86
C SER A 193 16.08 -13.58 -13.31
N VAL A 194 16.59 -12.48 -13.76
CA VAL A 194 16.02 -11.13 -13.73
C VAL A 194 14.68 -11.10 -14.49
N TRP A 195 13.58 -11.52 -13.83
CA TRP A 195 12.28 -11.55 -14.49
C TRP A 195 11.30 -10.49 -13.95
N GLY A 196 11.65 -9.73 -12.91
CA GLY A 196 10.85 -8.61 -12.39
C GLY A 196 11.54 -7.27 -12.60
N LEU A 197 10.75 -6.19 -12.75
CA LEU A 197 11.26 -4.83 -12.73
C LEU A 197 11.80 -4.51 -11.33
N GLN A 198 12.94 -3.83 -11.27
CA GLN A 198 13.41 -3.20 -10.04
C GLN A 198 12.35 -2.20 -9.55
N PRO A 199 12.10 -2.08 -8.23
CA PRO A 199 11.10 -1.16 -7.71
C PRO A 199 11.22 0.27 -8.25
N ARG A 200 12.46 0.80 -8.30
CA ARG A 200 12.73 2.13 -8.87
C ARG A 200 12.40 2.22 -10.36
N ALA A 201 12.64 1.15 -11.12
CA ALA A 201 12.31 1.11 -12.53
C ALA A 201 10.79 1.11 -12.76
N LEU A 202 10.04 0.36 -11.94
CA LEU A 202 8.59 0.34 -12.02
C LEU A 202 8.00 1.70 -11.60
N THR A 203 8.53 2.34 -10.57
CA THR A 203 8.12 3.72 -10.21
C THR A 203 8.32 4.67 -11.38
N ARG A 204 9.51 4.68 -12.02
CA ARG A 204 9.74 5.53 -13.21
C ARG A 204 8.75 5.25 -14.34
N VAL A 205 8.46 3.96 -14.60
CA VAL A 205 7.47 3.58 -15.62
C VAL A 205 6.09 4.12 -15.28
N VAL A 206 5.65 4.00 -14.04
CA VAL A 206 4.36 4.51 -13.57
C VAL A 206 4.31 6.04 -13.64
N ASP A 207 5.33 6.73 -13.14
CA ASP A 207 5.45 8.20 -13.20
C ASP A 207 5.44 8.70 -14.65
N TYR A 208 6.14 7.99 -15.53
CA TYR A 208 6.11 8.29 -16.98
C TYR A 208 4.72 8.16 -17.57
N VAL A 209 3.97 7.11 -17.20
CA VAL A 209 2.58 6.95 -17.65
C VAL A 209 1.71 8.10 -17.16
N TYR A 210 1.83 8.50 -15.88
CA TYR A 210 1.07 9.63 -15.33
C TYR A 210 1.38 10.95 -16.04
N ALA A 211 2.65 11.19 -16.36
CA ALA A 211 3.09 12.41 -17.07
C ALA A 211 2.63 12.48 -18.54
N HIS A 212 2.19 11.34 -19.14
CA HIS A 212 1.88 11.27 -20.56
C HIS A 212 0.52 10.59 -20.85
N LEU A 213 -0.45 10.75 -19.92
CA LEU A 213 -1.79 10.17 -20.07
C LEU A 213 -2.55 10.70 -21.30
N ASP A 214 -2.25 11.93 -21.68
CA ASP A 214 -2.89 12.70 -22.77
C ASP A 214 -2.54 12.20 -24.18
N ARG A 215 -1.53 11.33 -24.32
CA ARG A 215 -1.05 10.85 -25.61
C ARG A 215 -0.88 9.34 -25.69
N ARG A 216 -0.67 8.82 -26.89
CA ARG A 216 -0.30 7.42 -27.08
C ARG A 216 1.10 7.16 -26.54
N ILE A 217 1.20 6.28 -25.53
CA ILE A 217 2.47 5.81 -24.96
C ILE A 217 2.91 4.55 -25.72
N ARG A 218 4.15 4.55 -26.22
CA ARG A 218 4.73 3.42 -26.96
C ARG A 218 5.46 2.48 -26.01
N LEU A 219 5.50 1.20 -26.38
CA LEU A 219 6.20 0.17 -25.61
C LEU A 219 7.69 0.52 -25.38
N ASN A 220 8.35 1.06 -26.41
CA ASN A 220 9.77 1.43 -26.31
C ASN A 220 10.03 2.54 -25.28
N GLU A 221 9.10 3.46 -25.10
CA GLU A 221 9.20 4.54 -24.11
C GLU A 221 9.16 3.95 -22.69
N LEU A 222 8.20 3.06 -22.42
CA LEU A 222 8.10 2.39 -21.11
C LEU A 222 9.30 1.48 -20.84
N ALA A 223 9.80 0.80 -21.86
CA ALA A 223 10.97 -0.06 -21.75
C ALA A 223 12.25 0.77 -21.45
N ALA A 224 12.40 1.94 -22.09
CA ALA A 224 13.49 2.87 -21.84
C ALA A 224 13.47 3.39 -20.38
N GLU A 225 12.30 3.76 -19.85
CA GLU A 225 12.15 4.15 -18.45
C GLU A 225 12.55 3.03 -17.47
N ALA A 226 12.32 1.80 -17.87
CA ALA A 226 12.77 0.64 -17.08
C ALA A 226 14.27 0.32 -17.26
N GLY A 227 14.95 0.94 -18.23
CA GLY A 227 16.33 0.61 -18.61
C GLY A 227 16.44 -0.77 -19.28
N LEU A 228 15.41 -1.21 -20.00
CA LEU A 228 15.33 -2.53 -20.61
C LEU A 228 14.96 -2.44 -22.10
N ALA A 229 15.31 -3.47 -22.86
CA ALA A 229 14.76 -3.68 -24.20
C ALA A 229 13.27 -4.08 -24.09
N PRO A 230 12.44 -3.87 -25.15
CA PRO A 230 11.00 -4.11 -25.11
C PRO A 230 10.58 -5.52 -24.66
N SER A 231 11.20 -6.57 -25.19
CA SER A 231 10.83 -7.95 -24.86
C SER A 231 11.18 -8.35 -23.41
N PRO A 232 12.38 -8.07 -22.87
CA PRO A 232 12.68 -8.19 -21.45
C PRO A 232 11.75 -7.37 -20.57
N PHE A 233 11.42 -6.14 -20.96
CA PHE A 233 10.51 -5.29 -20.21
C PHE A 233 9.11 -5.89 -20.06
N ILE A 234 8.50 -6.40 -21.15
CA ILE A 234 7.18 -7.05 -21.09
C ILE A 234 7.19 -8.21 -20.07
N ARG A 235 8.23 -9.06 -20.13
CA ARG A 235 8.36 -10.19 -19.19
C ARG A 235 8.55 -9.73 -17.76
N ALA A 236 9.44 -8.76 -17.54
CA ALA A 236 9.73 -8.22 -16.22
C ALA A 236 8.52 -7.50 -15.63
N LEU A 237 7.80 -6.69 -16.42
CA LEU A 237 6.59 -6.01 -15.97
C LEU A 237 5.50 -7.02 -15.61
N ARG A 238 5.27 -8.04 -16.46
CA ARG A 238 4.28 -9.08 -16.19
C ARG A 238 4.62 -9.89 -14.94
N ALA A 239 5.91 -10.18 -14.73
CA ALA A 239 6.38 -10.87 -13.53
C ALA A 239 6.19 -10.04 -12.25
N SER A 240 6.31 -8.70 -12.35
CA SER A 240 6.16 -7.79 -11.19
C SER A 240 4.71 -7.41 -10.90
N THR A 241 3.87 -7.26 -11.94
CA THR A 241 2.53 -6.67 -11.79
C THR A 241 1.40 -7.59 -12.22
N GLY A 242 1.70 -8.72 -12.84
CA GLY A 242 0.69 -9.58 -13.49
C GLY A 242 0.08 -8.98 -14.77
N ARG A 243 0.51 -7.78 -15.19
CA ARG A 243 -0.10 -6.99 -16.28
C ARG A 243 0.80 -6.87 -17.48
N THR A 244 0.19 -6.74 -18.64
CA THR A 244 0.89 -6.28 -19.85
C THR A 244 1.05 -4.74 -19.82
N PRO A 245 2.02 -4.17 -20.58
CA PRO A 245 2.18 -2.71 -20.66
C PRO A 245 0.91 -1.96 -21.04
N GLY A 246 0.15 -2.50 -22.00
CA GLY A 246 -1.13 -1.90 -22.42
C GLY A 246 -2.23 -1.98 -21.35
N GLN A 247 -2.23 -3.05 -20.54
CA GLN A 247 -3.13 -3.15 -19.38
C GLN A 247 -2.76 -2.14 -18.31
N LEU A 248 -1.47 -2.02 -17.97
CA LEU A 248 -0.99 -1.05 -16.99
C LEU A 248 -1.41 0.39 -17.36
N VAL A 249 -1.13 0.81 -18.59
CA VAL A 249 -1.51 2.16 -19.07
C VAL A 249 -3.02 2.36 -19.02
N ARG A 250 -3.80 1.35 -19.41
CA ARG A 250 -5.27 1.43 -19.39
C ARG A 250 -5.81 1.55 -17.98
N ASP A 251 -5.29 0.76 -17.07
CA ASP A 251 -5.72 0.76 -15.66
C ASP A 251 -5.43 2.13 -15.03
N ILE A 252 -4.22 2.68 -15.20
CA ILE A 252 -3.85 4.02 -14.73
C ILE A 252 -4.78 5.09 -15.34
N ARG A 253 -5.10 5.01 -16.65
CA ARG A 253 -6.07 5.94 -17.27
C ARG A 253 -7.45 5.86 -16.65
N MET A 254 -7.94 4.63 -16.38
CA MET A 254 -9.26 4.45 -15.79
C MET A 254 -9.32 4.97 -14.36
N ASP A 255 -8.27 4.78 -13.64
CA ASP A 255 -8.17 5.27 -12.28
C ASP A 255 -8.13 6.81 -12.26
N ARG A 256 -7.33 7.43 -13.12
CA ARG A 256 -7.32 8.89 -13.27
C ARG A 256 -8.69 9.43 -13.72
N ALA A 257 -9.38 8.70 -14.60
CA ALA A 257 -10.76 9.04 -15.01
C ALA A 257 -11.72 9.07 -13.82
N LYS A 258 -11.66 8.06 -12.93
CA LYS A 258 -12.49 8.02 -11.72
C LYS A 258 -12.24 9.22 -10.82
N SER A 259 -10.97 9.58 -10.62
CA SER A 259 -10.59 10.76 -9.84
C SER A 259 -11.18 12.05 -10.45
N MET A 260 -10.95 12.27 -11.74
CA MET A 260 -11.46 13.49 -12.44
C MET A 260 -12.99 13.54 -12.55
N LEU A 261 -13.66 12.38 -12.58
CA LEU A 261 -15.14 12.33 -12.61
C LEU A 261 -15.78 12.67 -11.26
N ARG A 262 -15.07 12.46 -10.15
CA ARG A 262 -15.50 12.87 -8.81
C ARG A 262 -15.29 14.37 -8.58
N ASP A 263 -14.18 14.88 -9.12
CA ASP A 263 -13.88 16.30 -9.11
C ASP A 263 -14.70 16.98 -10.23
N ASP A 264 -15.65 17.86 -9.85
CA ASP A 264 -16.58 18.53 -10.77
C ASP A 264 -15.92 19.59 -11.67
N GLN A 265 -14.60 19.73 -11.62
CA GLN A 265 -13.84 20.74 -12.37
C GLN A 265 -13.75 20.46 -13.87
N HIS A 266 -14.04 19.22 -14.31
CA HIS A 266 -13.84 18.82 -15.71
C HIS A 266 -15.10 18.21 -16.33
N SER A 267 -15.45 18.64 -17.54
CA SER A 267 -16.46 17.93 -18.35
C SER A 267 -15.97 16.56 -18.78
N VAL A 268 -16.89 15.63 -19.07
CA VAL A 268 -16.52 14.31 -19.60
C VAL A 268 -15.69 14.43 -20.87
N SER A 269 -15.97 15.47 -21.68
CA SER A 269 -15.22 15.77 -22.90
C SER A 269 -13.77 16.19 -22.63
N GLN A 270 -13.53 16.99 -21.62
CA GLN A 270 -12.17 17.34 -21.19
C GLN A 270 -11.43 16.14 -20.62
N ILE A 271 -12.12 15.26 -19.89
CA ILE A 271 -11.52 14.07 -19.28
C ILE A 271 -11.02 13.09 -20.35
N PHE A 272 -11.81 12.75 -21.37
CA PHE A 272 -11.34 11.78 -22.35
C PHE A 272 -10.16 12.30 -23.17
N VAL A 273 -10.12 13.62 -23.46
CA VAL A 273 -8.98 14.26 -24.14
C VAL A 273 -7.73 14.21 -23.25
N ALA A 274 -7.86 14.62 -21.98
CA ALA A 274 -6.75 14.59 -21.02
C ALA A 274 -6.18 13.19 -20.78
N LEU A 275 -6.99 12.15 -21.02
CA LEU A 275 -6.57 10.75 -20.89
C LEU A 275 -6.17 10.10 -22.23
N GLY A 276 -5.99 10.89 -23.29
CA GLY A 276 -5.45 10.43 -24.57
C GLY A 276 -6.39 9.50 -25.36
N TYR A 277 -7.71 9.61 -25.18
CA TYR A 277 -8.70 8.93 -26.00
C TYR A 277 -9.07 9.79 -27.21
N ALA A 278 -9.10 9.18 -28.39
CA ALA A 278 -9.41 9.91 -29.62
C ALA A 278 -10.90 10.30 -29.70
N THR A 279 -11.80 9.52 -29.11
CA THR A 279 -13.25 9.77 -29.14
C THR A 279 -13.92 9.49 -27.78
N HIS A 280 -15.02 10.20 -27.54
CA HIS A 280 -15.88 9.94 -26.38
C HIS A 280 -16.38 8.48 -26.33
N SER A 281 -16.72 7.90 -27.48
CA SER A 281 -17.18 6.50 -27.56
C SER A 281 -16.12 5.50 -27.11
N GLN A 282 -14.87 5.68 -27.54
CA GLN A 282 -13.75 4.82 -27.11
C GLN A 282 -13.52 4.91 -25.61
N PHE A 283 -13.54 6.13 -25.05
CA PHE A 283 -13.42 6.34 -23.61
C PHE A 283 -14.57 5.69 -22.85
N SER A 284 -15.81 5.96 -23.25
CA SER A 284 -17.00 5.43 -22.58
C SER A 284 -17.04 3.90 -22.60
N ALA A 285 -16.68 3.28 -23.72
CA ALA A 285 -16.57 1.82 -23.83
C ALA A 285 -15.48 1.25 -22.91
N ALA A 286 -14.29 1.87 -22.91
CA ALA A 286 -13.18 1.46 -22.05
C ALA A 286 -13.53 1.63 -20.56
N PHE A 287 -14.15 2.73 -20.19
CA PHE A 287 -14.56 3.01 -18.83
C PHE A 287 -15.66 2.03 -18.36
N ARG A 288 -16.69 1.82 -19.17
CA ARG A 288 -17.76 0.85 -18.86
C ARG A 288 -17.23 -0.57 -18.72
N LYS A 289 -16.25 -0.95 -19.54
CA LYS A 289 -15.60 -2.27 -19.42
C LYS A 289 -14.82 -2.42 -18.10
N ALA A 290 -14.20 -1.34 -17.62
CA ALA A 290 -13.38 -1.36 -16.41
C ALA A 290 -14.21 -1.18 -15.12
N VAL A 291 -15.29 -0.39 -15.16
CA VAL A 291 -16.03 0.11 -13.99
C VAL A 291 -17.48 -0.40 -13.95
N ALA A 292 -17.94 -1.08 -15.01
CA ALA A 292 -19.30 -1.62 -15.21
C ALA A 292 -20.42 -0.56 -15.30
N VAL A 293 -20.11 0.73 -15.26
CA VAL A 293 -21.06 1.85 -15.43
C VAL A 293 -20.50 2.88 -16.41
N THR A 294 -21.36 3.75 -16.96
CA THR A 294 -20.89 4.81 -17.86
C THR A 294 -20.18 5.93 -17.07
N PRO A 295 -19.30 6.74 -17.71
CA PRO A 295 -18.67 7.88 -17.04
C PRO A 295 -19.68 8.87 -16.46
N SER A 296 -20.78 9.13 -17.15
CA SER A 296 -21.85 10.04 -16.69
C SER A 296 -22.60 9.48 -15.49
N ASP A 297 -22.91 8.18 -15.47
CA ASP A 297 -23.56 7.53 -14.33
C ASP A 297 -22.63 7.46 -13.14
N TYR A 298 -21.33 7.18 -13.37
CA TYR A 298 -20.33 7.21 -12.33
C TYR A 298 -20.23 8.59 -11.69
N ARG A 299 -20.20 9.68 -12.49
CA ARG A 299 -20.22 11.06 -11.99
C ARG A 299 -21.44 11.34 -11.13
N LYS A 300 -22.65 11.02 -11.64
CA LYS A 300 -23.89 11.22 -10.89
C LYS A 300 -23.92 10.52 -9.54
N ARG A 301 -23.30 9.32 -9.47
CA ARG A 301 -23.30 8.47 -8.28
C ARG A 301 -22.27 8.92 -7.23
N TYR A 302 -21.16 9.54 -7.64
CA TYR A 302 -20.01 9.84 -6.79
C TYR A 302 -19.63 11.33 -6.78
N ARG A 303 -20.50 12.18 -7.30
CA ARG A 303 -20.38 13.64 -7.20
C ARG A 303 -20.55 14.03 -5.73
N THR A 304 -19.53 14.62 -5.15
CA THR A 304 -19.51 15.18 -3.79
C THR A 304 -20.13 16.57 -3.78
#